data_7b853bfc318d3407299d22dcf5b5f214
#
_entry.id   7b853bfc318d3407299d22dcf5b5f214
#
_cell.length_a   1.000
_cell.length_b   1.000
_cell.length_c   1.000
_cell.angle_alpha   90.00
_cell.angle_beta   90.00
_cell.angle_gamma   90.00
#
_symmetry.space_group_name_H-M   'P 1'
#
loop_
_entity.id
_entity.type
_entity.pdbx_description
1 polymer ?
#
loop_
_entity_poly.entity_id
_entity_poly.type
_entity_poly.pdbx_seq_one_letter_code
_entity_poly.pdbx_strand_id
1 'polypeptide(L)'
;VRRQRQMCIRDRDMLEERSGIPVVGVAPYLNIQVEDEDSLTERFDRKQEVDLIDIAVIRVPRISNFTDFNPLESIPGVSLRYVQHVSELKNPDMIILPGTKNTMEDLLWMRANGLEAAVLKEAAKGKIIFGICGGYQMLGETLSDPHHVEAGGTIKGMGLLPMDTVFAEKKTRTRVSGRFLELEGELQALSGAEPVSYTHLR
;
A
#
# COMPACT_ATOMS: atom_id res chain seq x y z
N VAL A 1 17.69 -0.47 -36.67
CA VAL A 1 16.88 -1.71 -36.70
C VAL A 1 17.71 -2.94 -37.11
N ARG A 2 18.55 -2.90 -38.18
CA ARG A 2 19.38 -4.07 -38.58
C ARG A 2 20.47 -4.45 -37.56
N ARG A 3 21.15 -3.47 -36.95
CA ARG A 3 22.18 -3.71 -35.91
C ARG A 3 21.60 -4.32 -34.61
N GLN A 4 20.45 -3.89 -34.17
CA GLN A 4 19.78 -4.47 -33.00
C GLN A 4 19.36 -5.92 -33.23
N ARG A 5 18.83 -6.27 -34.42
CA ARG A 5 18.49 -7.67 -34.73
C ARG A 5 19.71 -8.61 -34.72
N GLN A 6 20.87 -8.17 -35.23
CA GLN A 6 22.09 -8.98 -35.20
C GLN A 6 22.69 -9.15 -33.80
N MET A 7 22.58 -8.15 -32.92
CA MET A 7 22.96 -8.27 -31.51
C MET A 7 22.09 -9.31 -30.81
N CYS A 8 20.76 -9.22 -30.92
CA CYS A 8 19.85 -10.19 -30.30
C CYS A 8 20.05 -11.65 -30.72
N ILE A 9 20.46 -11.91 -31.96
CA ILE A 9 20.74 -13.29 -32.41
C ILE A 9 22.02 -13.79 -31.76
N ARG A 10 23.10 -13.01 -31.76
CA ARG A 10 24.36 -13.37 -31.12
C ARG A 10 24.23 -13.59 -29.62
N ASP A 11 23.42 -12.79 -28.97
CA ASP A 11 23.17 -12.88 -27.52
C ASP A 11 22.40 -14.16 -27.18
N ARG A 12 21.48 -14.61 -28.03
CA ARG A 12 20.77 -15.88 -27.85
C ARG A 12 21.74 -17.07 -27.94
N ASP A 13 22.50 -17.15 -29.00
CA ASP A 13 23.46 -18.24 -29.21
C ASP A 13 24.46 -18.33 -28.04
N MET A 14 24.94 -17.18 -27.57
CA MET A 14 25.85 -17.09 -26.43
C MET A 14 25.18 -17.53 -25.11
N LEU A 15 23.92 -17.17 -24.90
CA LEU A 15 23.16 -17.57 -23.70
C LEU A 15 22.88 -19.06 -23.69
N GLU A 16 22.49 -19.63 -24.84
CA GLU A 16 22.28 -21.07 -24.99
C GLU A 16 23.58 -21.86 -24.81
N GLU A 17 24.67 -21.41 -25.41
CA GLU A 17 25.98 -22.05 -25.25
C GLU A 17 26.48 -22.05 -23.80
N ARG A 18 26.27 -20.93 -23.07
CA ARG A 18 26.76 -20.82 -21.68
C ARG A 18 25.85 -21.48 -20.66
N SER A 19 24.53 -21.46 -20.87
CA SER A 19 23.56 -21.97 -19.89
C SER A 19 23.13 -23.42 -20.16
N GLY A 20 23.30 -23.91 -21.41
CA GLY A 20 22.71 -25.18 -21.85
C GLY A 20 21.17 -25.17 -21.90
N ILE A 21 20.55 -23.99 -21.81
CA ILE A 21 19.09 -23.82 -21.81
C ILE A 21 18.67 -23.12 -23.11
N PRO A 22 17.72 -23.69 -23.88
CA PRO A 22 17.27 -23.05 -25.11
C PRO A 22 16.53 -21.72 -24.86
N VAL A 23 16.86 -20.70 -25.65
CA VAL A 23 16.17 -19.40 -25.63
C VAL A 23 14.92 -19.50 -26.52
N VAL A 24 13.77 -19.70 -25.91
CA VAL A 24 12.50 -19.91 -26.63
C VAL A 24 11.88 -18.62 -27.19
N GLY A 25 12.35 -17.46 -26.76
CA GLY A 25 11.86 -16.17 -27.24
C GLY A 25 12.63 -14.99 -26.69
N VAL A 26 12.43 -13.82 -27.26
CA VAL A 26 12.95 -12.53 -26.79
C VAL A 26 11.79 -11.55 -26.75
N ALA A 27 11.45 -11.05 -25.57
CA ALA A 27 10.49 -9.97 -25.43
C ALA A 27 11.18 -8.65 -25.83
N PRO A 28 10.61 -7.86 -26.75
CA PRO A 28 11.13 -6.52 -27.00
C PRO A 28 10.87 -5.63 -25.80
N TYR A 29 11.64 -4.53 -25.67
CA TYR A 29 11.30 -3.51 -24.69
C TYR A 29 9.93 -2.94 -25.04
N LEU A 30 8.98 -3.12 -24.14
CA LEU A 30 7.62 -2.60 -24.25
C LEU A 30 7.49 -1.46 -23.23
N ASN A 31 7.04 -0.29 -23.71
CA ASN A 31 6.71 0.83 -22.82
C ASN A 31 5.29 0.59 -22.23
N ILE A 32 5.19 -0.44 -21.39
CA ILE A 32 3.97 -0.78 -20.64
C ILE A 32 4.26 -0.59 -19.16
N GLN A 33 3.28 -0.13 -18.42
CA GLN A 33 3.34 -0.15 -16.96
C GLN A 33 3.17 -1.60 -16.51
N VAL A 34 4.27 -2.21 -16.09
CA VAL A 34 4.27 -3.49 -15.39
C VAL A 34 4.34 -3.18 -13.91
N GLU A 35 3.56 -3.89 -13.10
CA GLU A 35 3.64 -3.74 -11.65
C GLU A 35 5.07 -4.04 -11.18
N ASP A 36 5.65 -3.09 -10.47
CA ASP A 36 7.01 -3.21 -9.94
C ASP A 36 7.02 -4.17 -8.74
N GLU A 37 7.54 -5.36 -8.92
CA GLU A 37 7.69 -6.32 -7.82
C GLU A 37 8.85 -5.96 -6.88
N ASP A 38 9.91 -5.29 -7.37
CA ASP A 38 11.17 -5.13 -6.64
C ASP A 38 11.81 -3.72 -6.60
N SER A 39 11.34 -2.73 -7.34
CA SER A 39 11.99 -1.41 -7.38
C SER A 39 11.33 -0.38 -6.47
N LEU A 40 11.33 -0.67 -5.17
CA LEU A 40 10.80 0.22 -4.13
C LEU A 40 11.50 1.59 -4.06
N THR A 41 12.78 1.65 -4.40
CA THR A 41 13.64 2.81 -4.08
C THR A 41 13.38 4.00 -4.99
N GLU A 42 13.28 3.81 -6.30
CA GLU A 42 13.14 4.92 -7.26
C GLU A 42 11.77 5.59 -7.19
N ARG A 43 10.74 4.83 -6.85
CA ARG A 43 9.36 5.30 -6.78
C ARG A 43 9.12 6.21 -5.58
N PHE A 44 9.74 5.88 -4.46
CA PHE A 44 9.62 6.65 -3.22
C PHE A 44 10.37 7.98 -3.27
N ASP A 45 11.35 8.11 -4.16
CA ASP A 45 12.19 9.31 -4.28
C ASP A 45 11.70 10.30 -5.34
N ARG A 46 10.63 9.98 -6.09
CA ARG A 46 10.03 10.90 -7.04
C ARG A 46 9.42 12.10 -6.32
N LYS A 47 10.02 13.26 -6.49
CA LYS A 47 9.39 14.54 -6.13
C LYS A 47 8.29 14.82 -7.15
N GLN A 48 7.06 14.49 -6.82
CA GLN A 48 5.92 14.91 -7.62
C GLN A 48 5.53 16.33 -7.24
N GLU A 49 5.28 17.16 -8.24
CA GLU A 49 4.59 18.42 -8.03
C GLU A 49 3.16 18.12 -7.59
N VAL A 50 2.68 18.89 -6.60
CA VAL A 50 1.31 18.72 -6.09
C VAL A 50 0.35 19.18 -7.16
N ASP A 51 -0.57 18.30 -7.56
CA ASP A 51 -1.64 18.58 -8.51
C ASP A 51 -2.94 18.97 -7.75
N LEU A 52 -4.09 18.88 -8.40
CA LEU A 52 -5.40 19.28 -7.85
C LEU A 52 -5.74 18.56 -6.55
N ILE A 53 -5.39 17.27 -6.44
CA ILE A 53 -5.60 16.42 -5.25
C ILE A 53 -4.25 15.86 -4.81
N ASP A 54 -3.89 16.12 -3.55
CA ASP A 54 -2.65 15.65 -2.93
C ASP A 54 -2.93 14.48 -1.98
N ILE A 55 -2.46 13.29 -2.32
CA ILE A 55 -2.58 12.09 -1.49
C ILE A 55 -1.22 11.76 -0.87
N ALA A 56 -1.18 11.74 0.47
CA ALA A 56 0.00 11.36 1.22
C ALA A 56 -0.14 9.91 1.74
N VAL A 57 0.71 9.01 1.28
CA VAL A 57 0.82 7.64 1.80
C VAL A 57 1.92 7.60 2.85
N ILE A 58 1.59 7.19 4.07
CA ILE A 58 2.61 7.05 5.12
C ILE A 58 3.49 5.85 4.81
N ARG A 59 4.75 6.11 4.51
CA ARG A 59 5.74 5.07 4.24
C ARG A 59 6.27 4.49 5.55
N VAL A 60 5.52 3.54 6.10
CA VAL A 60 5.97 2.78 7.28
C VAL A 60 7.13 1.84 6.94
N PRO A 61 8.00 1.48 7.91
CA PRO A 61 9.19 0.66 7.64
C PRO A 61 8.91 -0.69 6.98
N ARG A 62 7.75 -1.29 7.30
CA ARG A 62 7.36 -2.61 6.80
C ARG A 62 6.15 -2.54 5.87
N ILE A 63 6.03 -1.45 5.11
CA ILE A 63 4.95 -1.27 4.12
C ILE A 63 4.81 -2.53 3.26
N SER A 64 3.57 -2.95 3.03
CA SER A 64 3.23 -4.04 2.12
C SER A 64 2.25 -3.58 1.06
N ASN A 65 2.25 -4.29 -0.09
CA ASN A 65 1.31 -4.05 -1.19
C ASN A 65 1.30 -2.57 -1.66
N PHE A 66 2.46 -1.97 -1.80
CA PHE A 66 2.58 -0.58 -2.27
C PHE A 66 2.04 -0.38 -3.70
N THR A 67 1.92 -1.47 -4.47
CA THR A 67 1.30 -1.47 -5.80
C THR A 67 -0.20 -1.19 -5.77
N ASP A 68 -0.85 -1.33 -4.61
CA ASP A 68 -2.28 -1.01 -4.44
C ASP A 68 -2.59 0.46 -4.75
N PHE A 69 -1.57 1.34 -4.72
CA PHE A 69 -1.72 2.77 -5.00
C PHE A 69 -1.52 3.15 -6.47
N ASN A 70 -1.07 2.21 -7.33
CA ASN A 70 -0.85 2.45 -8.76
C ASN A 70 -2.07 3.02 -9.48
N PRO A 71 -3.31 2.55 -9.22
CA PRO A 71 -4.48 3.13 -9.84
C PRO A 71 -4.67 4.62 -9.52
N LEU A 72 -4.34 5.05 -8.30
CA LEU A 72 -4.46 6.45 -7.89
C LEU A 72 -3.45 7.34 -8.61
N GLU A 73 -2.21 6.86 -8.80
CA GLU A 73 -1.17 7.59 -9.55
C GLU A 73 -1.53 7.78 -11.04
N SER A 74 -2.41 6.94 -11.57
CA SER A 74 -2.83 6.96 -12.97
C SER A 74 -3.95 7.98 -13.25
N ILE A 75 -4.54 8.56 -12.20
CA ILE A 75 -5.67 9.50 -12.32
C ILE A 75 -5.12 10.91 -12.62
N PRO A 76 -5.48 11.53 -13.75
CA PRO A 76 -5.09 12.91 -14.04
C PRO A 76 -5.56 13.88 -12.93
N GLY A 77 -4.69 14.75 -12.49
CA GLY A 77 -4.98 15.72 -11.43
C GLY A 77 -4.80 15.16 -10.01
N VAL A 78 -4.36 13.91 -9.85
CA VAL A 78 -4.02 13.30 -8.56
C VAL A 78 -2.51 13.18 -8.45
N SER A 79 -1.94 13.75 -7.40
CA SER A 79 -0.56 13.50 -6.97
C SER A 79 -0.56 12.54 -5.78
N LEU A 80 0.26 11.50 -5.85
CA LEU A 80 0.45 10.55 -4.76
C LEU A 80 1.91 10.56 -4.35
N ARG A 81 2.16 10.79 -3.07
CA ARG A 81 3.52 10.87 -2.54
C ARG A 81 3.66 10.06 -1.26
N TYR A 82 4.83 9.47 -1.08
CA TYR A 82 5.17 8.71 0.12
C TYR A 82 5.85 9.62 1.15
N VAL A 83 5.43 9.51 2.41
CA VAL A 83 5.84 10.37 3.52
C VAL A 83 6.46 9.54 4.64
N GLN A 84 7.69 9.85 5.03
CA GLN A 84 8.39 9.24 6.16
C GLN A 84 8.64 10.22 7.31
N HIS A 85 8.61 11.52 7.04
CA HIS A 85 8.89 12.56 8.02
C HIS A 85 7.72 13.54 8.13
N VAL A 86 7.51 14.08 9.32
CA VAL A 86 6.45 15.07 9.56
C VAL A 86 6.54 16.28 8.63
N SER A 87 7.77 16.73 8.33
CA SER A 87 8.01 17.85 7.42
C SER A 87 7.52 17.60 5.98
N GLU A 88 7.43 16.34 5.58
CA GLU A 88 6.96 15.93 4.26
C GLU A 88 5.45 15.87 4.16
N LEU A 89 4.75 15.72 5.30
CA LEU A 89 3.29 15.57 5.31
C LEU A 89 2.59 16.79 4.71
N LYS A 90 3.11 18.00 4.98
CA LYS A 90 2.56 19.27 4.46
C LYS A 90 1.06 19.43 4.79
N ASN A 91 0.22 19.61 3.77
CA ASN A 91 -1.24 19.79 3.90
C ASN A 91 -1.96 18.94 2.83
N PRO A 92 -1.97 17.61 2.94
CA PRO A 92 -2.60 16.74 1.95
C PRO A 92 -4.12 16.85 2.01
N ASP A 93 -4.77 16.44 0.92
CA ASP A 93 -6.22 16.30 0.88
C ASP A 93 -6.67 14.98 1.49
N MET A 94 -5.83 13.94 1.37
CA MET A 94 -6.05 12.62 1.92
C MET A 94 -4.75 12.02 2.45
N ILE A 95 -4.83 11.30 3.56
CA ILE A 95 -3.73 10.52 4.12
C ILE A 95 -4.10 9.05 4.08
N ILE A 96 -3.20 8.22 3.55
CA ILE A 96 -3.35 6.77 3.53
C ILE A 96 -2.36 6.13 4.50
N LEU A 97 -2.90 5.33 5.41
CA LEU A 97 -2.14 4.38 6.22
C LEU A 97 -2.14 3.03 5.48
N PRO A 98 -1.01 2.59 4.93
CA PRO A 98 -0.96 1.40 4.09
C PRO A 98 -1.02 0.11 4.89
N GLY A 99 -1.12 -1.01 4.19
CA GLY A 99 -0.85 -2.32 4.75
C GLY A 99 0.60 -2.46 5.23
N THR A 100 0.80 -3.24 6.26
CA THR A 100 2.13 -3.50 6.83
C THR A 100 2.27 -4.95 7.28
N LYS A 101 3.52 -5.41 7.38
CA LYS A 101 3.85 -6.76 7.87
C LYS A 101 3.95 -6.84 9.40
N ASN A 102 4.01 -5.71 10.09
CA ASN A 102 3.96 -5.63 11.55
C ASN A 102 3.28 -4.33 11.98
N THR A 103 2.00 -4.43 12.28
CA THR A 103 1.12 -3.30 12.56
C THR A 103 1.52 -2.56 13.83
N MET A 104 1.83 -3.31 14.89
CA MET A 104 2.15 -2.73 16.19
C MET A 104 3.48 -1.96 16.16
N GLU A 105 4.54 -2.57 15.63
CA GLU A 105 5.85 -1.91 15.55
C GLU A 105 5.84 -0.69 14.62
N ASP A 106 5.10 -0.75 13.51
CA ASP A 106 5.02 0.37 12.58
C ASP A 106 4.21 1.53 13.17
N LEU A 107 3.16 1.25 13.96
CA LEU A 107 2.46 2.29 14.71
C LEU A 107 3.35 2.92 15.80
N LEU A 108 4.12 2.11 16.54
CA LEU A 108 5.10 2.60 17.51
C LEU A 108 6.18 3.46 16.85
N TRP A 109 6.64 3.06 15.65
CA TRP A 109 7.57 3.86 14.86
C TRP A 109 6.96 5.21 14.44
N MET A 110 5.70 5.24 13.96
CA MET A 110 4.99 6.49 13.65
C MET A 110 4.86 7.39 14.89
N ARG A 111 4.61 6.81 16.05
CA ARG A 111 4.52 7.51 17.34
C ARG A 111 5.85 8.12 17.72
N ALA A 112 6.93 7.35 17.62
CA ALA A 112 8.28 7.78 17.99
C ALA A 112 8.81 8.93 17.14
N ASN A 113 8.45 9.00 15.85
CA ASN A 113 8.91 10.06 14.95
C ASN A 113 7.89 11.22 14.75
N GLY A 114 6.76 11.17 15.48
CA GLY A 114 5.74 12.23 15.48
C GLY A 114 4.74 12.18 14.33
N LEU A 115 4.82 11.20 13.42
CA LEU A 115 3.89 11.06 12.30
C LEU A 115 2.47 10.74 12.78
N GLU A 116 2.31 9.91 13.83
CA GLU A 116 1.00 9.63 14.41
C GLU A 116 0.31 10.92 14.85
N ALA A 117 1.01 11.77 15.62
CA ALA A 117 0.46 13.04 16.08
C ALA A 117 0.12 14.00 14.93
N ALA A 118 0.94 14.00 13.87
CA ALA A 118 0.69 14.81 12.69
C ALA A 118 -0.56 14.33 11.92
N VAL A 119 -0.75 13.02 11.75
CA VAL A 119 -1.95 12.44 11.13
C VAL A 119 -3.19 12.75 11.95
N LEU A 120 -3.14 12.59 13.28
CA LEU A 120 -4.25 12.93 14.17
C LEU A 120 -4.63 14.41 14.09
N LYS A 121 -3.64 15.29 13.93
CA LYS A 121 -3.87 16.72 13.74
C LYS A 121 -4.59 17.01 12.41
N GLU A 122 -4.23 16.32 11.34
CA GLU A 122 -4.91 16.46 10.05
C GLU A 122 -6.34 15.88 10.10
N ALA A 123 -6.54 14.75 10.78
CA ALA A 123 -7.86 14.18 11.04
C ALA A 123 -8.77 15.17 11.79
N ALA A 124 -8.25 15.84 12.83
CA ALA A 124 -8.99 16.86 13.59
C ALA A 124 -9.37 18.08 12.75
N LYS A 125 -8.70 18.33 11.62
CA LYS A 125 -9.06 19.37 10.64
C LYS A 125 -10.11 18.89 9.63
N GLY A 126 -10.58 17.64 9.72
CA GLY A 126 -11.54 17.06 8.80
C GLY A 126 -10.92 16.48 7.54
N LYS A 127 -9.60 16.27 7.48
CA LYS A 127 -8.96 15.60 6.36
C LYS A 127 -9.31 14.11 6.34
N ILE A 128 -9.40 13.54 5.14
CA ILE A 128 -9.70 12.13 4.95
C ILE A 128 -8.49 11.29 5.39
N ILE A 129 -8.72 10.37 6.33
CA ILE A 129 -7.73 9.37 6.73
C ILE A 129 -8.25 8.00 6.30
N PHE A 130 -7.48 7.32 5.47
CA PHE A 130 -7.86 6.03 4.92
C PHE A 130 -6.85 4.96 5.34
N GLY A 131 -7.33 3.90 6.00
CA GLY A 131 -6.50 2.79 6.46
C GLY A 131 -6.74 1.53 5.64
N ILE A 132 -5.66 0.83 5.28
CA ILE A 132 -5.70 -0.43 4.54
C ILE A 132 -5.07 -1.52 5.40
N CYS A 133 -5.79 -2.63 5.64
CA CYS A 133 -5.29 -3.79 6.40
C CYS A 133 -4.68 -3.37 7.75
N GLY A 134 -3.35 -3.47 7.92
CA GLY A 134 -2.65 -3.00 9.13
C GLY A 134 -2.88 -1.50 9.41
N GLY A 135 -2.89 -0.66 8.38
CA GLY A 135 -3.22 0.76 8.52
C GLY A 135 -4.65 0.99 9.03
N TYR A 136 -5.62 0.18 8.60
CA TYR A 136 -6.98 0.25 9.15
C TYR A 136 -7.00 -0.17 10.63
N GLN A 137 -6.26 -1.23 11.00
CA GLN A 137 -6.13 -1.66 12.38
C GLN A 137 -5.52 -0.58 13.28
N MET A 138 -4.53 0.17 12.78
CA MET A 138 -3.91 1.30 13.51
C MET A 138 -4.92 2.40 13.88
N LEU A 139 -5.98 2.60 13.08
CA LEU A 139 -7.01 3.61 13.34
C LEU A 139 -7.90 3.30 14.54
N GLY A 140 -7.92 2.04 15.02
CA GLY A 140 -8.72 1.58 16.14
C GLY A 140 -8.29 2.16 17.49
N GLU A 141 -8.96 1.70 18.55
CA GLU A 141 -8.68 2.11 19.94
C GLU A 141 -7.51 1.34 20.53
N THR A 142 -7.49 0.00 20.32
CA THR A 142 -6.44 -0.87 20.85
C THR A 142 -5.99 -1.92 19.82
N LEU A 143 -4.71 -2.29 19.92
CA LEU A 143 -4.14 -3.44 19.24
C LEU A 143 -3.55 -4.37 20.29
N SER A 144 -4.03 -5.61 20.35
CA SER A 144 -3.62 -6.61 21.33
C SER A 144 -3.07 -7.85 20.65
N ASP A 145 -1.89 -8.27 21.06
CA ASP A 145 -1.20 -9.46 20.55
C ASP A 145 -0.82 -10.40 21.71
N PRO A 146 -1.82 -11.11 22.29
CA PRO A 146 -1.58 -11.98 23.42
C PRO A 146 -0.72 -13.21 23.09
N HIS A 147 -0.60 -13.53 21.80
CA HIS A 147 0.11 -14.73 21.33
C HIS A 147 1.46 -14.46 20.69
N HIS A 148 1.93 -13.20 20.74
CA HIS A 148 3.21 -12.79 20.12
C HIS A 148 3.30 -13.11 18.61
N VAL A 149 2.21 -12.91 17.89
CA VAL A 149 2.17 -13.07 16.43
C VAL A 149 2.95 -11.97 15.72
N GLU A 150 2.94 -10.76 16.30
CA GLU A 150 3.75 -9.60 15.87
C GLU A 150 4.72 -9.19 17.00
N ALA A 151 4.46 -8.10 17.70
CA ALA A 151 5.32 -7.55 18.72
C ALA A 151 4.99 -8.05 20.14
N GLY A 152 3.82 -8.64 20.33
CA GLY A 152 3.29 -9.04 21.62
C GLY A 152 2.76 -7.88 22.46
N GLY A 153 1.96 -8.22 23.49
CA GLY A 153 1.39 -7.24 24.42
C GLY A 153 0.19 -6.48 23.84
N THR A 154 -0.06 -5.29 24.38
CA THR A 154 -1.18 -4.44 23.96
C THR A 154 -0.72 -2.99 23.89
N ILE A 155 -1.06 -2.31 22.80
CA ILE A 155 -0.80 -0.89 22.61
C ILE A 155 -2.10 -0.15 22.27
N LYS A 156 -2.13 1.15 22.56
CA LYS A 156 -3.21 2.02 22.07
C LYS A 156 -3.08 2.23 20.57
N GLY A 157 -4.20 2.18 19.87
CA GLY A 157 -4.31 2.64 18.50
C GLY A 157 -4.42 4.16 18.41
N MET A 158 -4.80 4.67 17.24
CA MET A 158 -4.96 6.11 17.00
C MET A 158 -6.29 6.67 17.51
N GLY A 159 -7.27 5.79 17.83
CA GLY A 159 -8.58 6.19 18.37
C GLY A 159 -9.48 6.95 17.39
N LEU A 160 -9.27 6.78 16.09
CA LEU A 160 -10.11 7.39 15.04
C LEU A 160 -11.33 6.52 14.69
N LEU A 161 -11.29 5.23 15.01
CA LEU A 161 -12.37 4.28 14.81
C LEU A 161 -12.69 3.57 16.13
N PRO A 162 -13.97 3.37 16.48
CA PRO A 162 -14.39 2.68 17.71
C PRO A 162 -14.28 1.14 17.53
N MET A 163 -13.05 0.64 17.43
CA MET A 163 -12.77 -0.77 17.23
C MET A 163 -11.48 -1.20 17.92
N ASP A 164 -11.46 -2.45 18.37
CA ASP A 164 -10.29 -3.13 18.92
C ASP A 164 -9.80 -4.20 17.97
N THR A 165 -8.49 -4.37 17.87
CA THR A 165 -7.84 -5.43 17.09
C THR A 165 -7.16 -6.41 18.03
N VAL A 166 -7.47 -7.71 17.87
CA VAL A 166 -6.77 -8.79 18.57
C VAL A 166 -6.12 -9.71 17.53
N PHE A 167 -4.80 -9.86 17.62
CA PHE A 167 -4.06 -10.77 16.75
C PHE A 167 -4.19 -12.20 17.24
N ALA A 168 -4.74 -13.08 16.41
CA ALA A 168 -4.94 -14.49 16.71
C ALA A 168 -3.85 -15.37 16.07
N GLU A 169 -3.48 -16.48 16.73
CA GLU A 169 -2.48 -17.42 16.20
C GLU A 169 -2.85 -18.02 14.85
N LYS A 170 -4.16 -18.25 14.63
CA LYS A 170 -4.67 -18.86 13.41
C LYS A 170 -5.33 -17.82 12.53
N LYS A 171 -4.91 -17.78 11.27
CA LYS A 171 -5.58 -17.00 10.23
C LYS A 171 -6.97 -17.56 9.98
N THR A 172 -7.98 -16.72 10.13
CA THR A 172 -9.34 -17.04 9.72
C THR A 172 -9.60 -16.48 8.33
N ARG A 173 -10.07 -17.34 7.42
CA ARG A 173 -10.58 -16.92 6.11
C ARG A 173 -12.10 -17.05 6.14
N THR A 174 -12.78 -15.94 5.93
CA THR A 174 -14.24 -15.92 5.89
C THR A 174 -14.69 -15.17 4.64
N ARG A 175 -15.63 -15.76 3.91
CA ARG A 175 -16.31 -15.04 2.82
C ARG A 175 -17.44 -14.23 3.46
N VAL A 176 -17.44 -12.94 3.21
CA VAL A 176 -18.48 -12.04 3.73
C VAL A 176 -19.16 -11.34 2.57
N SER A 177 -20.46 -11.08 2.71
CA SER A 177 -21.24 -10.21 1.81
C SER A 177 -21.51 -8.92 2.54
N GLY A 178 -21.38 -7.81 1.84
CA GLY A 178 -21.60 -6.48 2.39
C GLY A 178 -22.18 -5.56 1.34
N ARG A 179 -22.69 -4.41 1.78
CA ARG A 179 -23.13 -3.33 0.92
C ARG A 179 -22.66 -2.01 1.48
N PHE A 180 -22.36 -1.06 0.61
CA PHE A 180 -22.17 0.32 1.01
C PHE A 180 -23.52 0.96 1.32
N LEU A 181 -23.67 1.60 2.46
CA LEU A 181 -24.95 2.16 2.90
C LEU A 181 -25.18 3.59 2.38
N GLU A 182 -24.09 4.33 2.12
CA GLU A 182 -24.12 5.77 1.82
C GLU A 182 -23.58 6.11 0.42
N LEU A 183 -23.36 5.10 -0.44
CA LEU A 183 -22.94 5.33 -1.82
C LEU A 183 -24.16 5.42 -2.75
N GLU A 184 -24.26 6.50 -3.51
CA GLU A 184 -25.29 6.72 -4.51
C GLU A 184 -24.73 6.50 -5.94
N GLY A 185 -25.63 6.21 -6.90
CA GLY A 185 -25.31 6.13 -8.32
C GLY A 185 -24.51 4.89 -8.73
N GLU A 186 -23.53 5.05 -9.61
CA GLU A 186 -22.74 3.95 -10.18
C GLU A 186 -21.96 3.14 -9.14
N LEU A 187 -21.53 3.76 -8.04
CA LEU A 187 -20.83 3.09 -6.94
C LEU A 187 -21.75 2.13 -6.19
N GLN A 188 -23.05 2.40 -6.13
CA GLN A 188 -24.03 1.49 -5.54
C GLN A 188 -24.20 0.22 -6.39
N ALA A 189 -24.08 0.31 -7.71
CA ALA A 189 -24.10 -0.83 -8.61
C ALA A 189 -22.89 -1.78 -8.41
N LEU A 190 -21.74 -1.24 -8.04
CA LEU A 190 -20.55 -2.03 -7.67
C LEU A 190 -20.74 -2.81 -6.35
N SER A 191 -21.61 -2.34 -5.45
CA SER A 191 -21.91 -3.04 -4.20
C SER A 191 -22.69 -4.34 -4.37
N GLY A 192 -23.32 -4.55 -5.54
CA GLY A 192 -24.03 -5.77 -5.91
C GLY A 192 -23.12 -6.89 -6.45
N ALA A 193 -21.89 -6.59 -6.85
CA ALA A 193 -20.90 -7.61 -7.12
C ALA A 193 -20.47 -8.22 -5.77
N GLU A 194 -20.60 -9.54 -5.59
CA GLU A 194 -20.18 -10.21 -4.36
C GLU A 194 -18.73 -9.80 -4.03
N PRO A 195 -18.48 -8.93 -3.05
CA PRO A 195 -17.13 -8.61 -2.67
C PRO A 195 -16.55 -9.84 -2.00
N VAL A 196 -15.56 -10.43 -2.62
CA VAL A 196 -14.72 -11.44 -1.96
C VAL A 196 -13.82 -10.67 -1.00
N SER A 197 -14.37 -10.33 0.16
CA SER A 197 -13.57 -9.76 1.24
C SER A 197 -12.87 -10.90 1.95
N TYR A 198 -11.55 -10.96 1.80
CA TYR A 198 -10.72 -11.78 2.68
C TYR A 198 -10.36 -10.94 3.89
N THR A 199 -11.15 -11.03 4.95
CA THR A 199 -10.76 -10.46 6.23
C THR A 199 -9.66 -11.35 6.81
N HIS A 200 -8.44 -10.89 6.76
CA HIS A 200 -7.35 -11.49 7.51
C HIS A 200 -7.39 -10.90 8.92
N LEU A 201 -8.10 -11.52 9.82
CA LEU A 201 -7.79 -11.43 11.24
C LEU A 201 -6.53 -12.28 11.44
N ARG A 202 -5.40 -11.65 11.64
CA ARG A 202 -4.21 -12.33 12.13
C ARG A 202 -4.37 -12.61 13.60
#